data_f72be3aaaad1b843893326336f6b152e
#
_entry.id   f72be3aaaad1b843893326336f6b152e
#
_cell.length_a   1.000
_cell.length_b   1.000
_cell.length_c   1.000
_cell.angle_alpha   90.00
_cell.angle_beta   90.00
_cell.angle_gamma   90.00
#
_symmetry.space_group_name_H-M   'P 1'
#
loop_
_entity.id
_entity.type
_entity.pdbx_description
1 polymer ?
#
loop_
_entity_poly.entity_id
_entity_poly.type
_entity_poly.pdbx_seq_one_letter_code
_entity_poly.pdbx_strand_id
1 'polypeptide(L)'
;MIRVLRPQCFFRRLHTVDPLNVKLRDTSQFVRVKPVSKLRSISSPDFISSPNSKLQSLIWHRPLQNVFVTKKPWADNTRQAMVEFIAHLHDSYPEINVIVQPDVAEEIAQDFVKNPQSNPGQPHILYTGEMKDIVDKVDLLVTLGGDGTILRAVSLFASMQVPPVLAFSLGTLGFLLPFNFKEHKKVFEEVLNSRAKCLHRTRLECHVIRGGSDGKEGKSVAHHAMNDIFLHRGNSPHLTNLDIFIDGEYLTRTTADGVTLATPTGSTAYSLSAGGSIVSPLVPSILLTPICPRSLSFRPLLLPHSSHIRVKVGCKNSQGPDNKLVRLSIDGVPLEDLNVGDEIHVVNEVGTIYVNGSQLPSTTDAATIKRRGQDIKNAGVYCVAKTENDWTRGINELLGFNSSFRFMSQREKEIENLK
;
A
#
# COMPACT_ATOMS: atom_id res chain seq x y z
N MET A 1 0.03 16.72 44.93
CA MET A 1 -1.08 16.38 44.01
C MET A 1 -0.70 16.84 42.62
N ILE A 2 -0.10 15.95 41.84
CA ILE A 2 0.30 16.23 40.45
C ILE A 2 -0.70 15.50 39.55
N ARG A 3 -1.54 16.27 38.85
CA ARG A 3 -2.47 15.73 37.86
C ARG A 3 -1.66 15.31 36.62
N VAL A 4 -1.56 14.03 36.40
CA VAL A 4 -1.05 13.45 35.14
C VAL A 4 -2.14 13.61 34.08
N LEU A 5 -1.91 14.51 33.14
CA LEU A 5 -2.72 14.63 31.93
C LEU A 5 -2.45 13.40 31.04
N ARG A 6 -3.45 12.58 30.84
CA ARG A 6 -3.44 11.49 29.84
C ARG A 6 -3.44 12.10 28.45
N PRO A 7 -2.60 11.68 27.51
CA PRO A 7 -2.75 12.04 26.12
C PRO A 7 -4.00 11.34 25.57
N GLN A 8 -5.03 12.13 25.25
CA GLN A 8 -6.16 11.65 24.48
C GLN A 8 -5.67 11.38 23.05
N CYS A 9 -5.54 10.11 22.67
CA CYS A 9 -5.50 9.72 21.29
C CYS A 9 -6.80 10.17 20.61
N PHE A 10 -6.71 11.20 19.80
CA PHE A 10 -7.79 11.64 18.93
C PHE A 10 -8.01 10.59 17.81
N PHE A 11 -8.68 9.50 18.14
CA PHE A 11 -9.48 8.79 17.15
C PHE A 11 -10.73 9.66 16.89
N ARG A 12 -10.61 10.60 15.96
CA ARG A 12 -11.81 11.19 15.37
C ARG A 12 -12.57 10.03 14.71
N ARG A 13 -13.74 9.71 15.30
CA ARG A 13 -14.77 8.92 14.62
C ARG A 13 -14.88 9.48 13.20
N LEU A 14 -14.68 8.62 12.22
CA LEU A 14 -15.11 8.88 10.87
C LEU A 14 -16.62 9.12 10.96
N HIS A 15 -17.02 10.38 10.96
CA HIS A 15 -18.41 10.71 10.71
C HIS A 15 -18.72 10.13 9.34
N THR A 16 -19.73 9.27 9.30
CA THR A 16 -20.40 8.87 8.06
C THR A 16 -21.00 10.14 7.47
N VAL A 17 -20.22 10.84 6.67
CA VAL A 17 -20.72 11.92 5.82
C VAL A 17 -21.51 11.23 4.74
N ASP A 18 -22.80 11.57 4.62
CA ASP A 18 -23.62 11.14 3.51
C ASP A 18 -22.91 11.58 2.22
N PRO A 19 -22.43 10.66 1.38
CA PRO A 19 -21.57 10.99 0.23
C PRO A 19 -22.26 11.90 -0.81
N LEU A 20 -23.57 12.12 -0.66
CA LEU A 20 -24.36 13.00 -1.53
C LEU A 20 -24.63 14.40 -0.90
N ASN A 21 -24.29 14.61 0.37
CA ASN A 21 -24.54 15.86 1.09
C ASN A 21 -23.25 16.67 1.31
N VAL A 22 -22.37 16.67 0.30
CA VAL A 22 -21.23 17.58 0.24
C VAL A 22 -21.77 18.99 0.16
N LYS A 23 -21.71 19.76 1.25
CA LYS A 23 -22.09 21.17 1.28
C LYS A 23 -21.08 22.01 0.49
N LEU A 24 -21.14 21.93 -0.82
CA LEU A 24 -20.44 22.81 -1.75
C LEU A 24 -21.18 24.17 -1.75
N ARG A 25 -20.90 25.00 -0.73
CA ARG A 25 -21.38 26.38 -0.74
C ARG A 25 -20.64 27.15 -1.85
N ASP A 26 -21.36 27.67 -2.84
CA ASP A 26 -20.95 28.62 -3.90
C ASP A 26 -19.82 28.17 -4.86
N THR A 27 -19.39 26.90 -4.86
CA THR A 27 -18.36 26.40 -5.80
C THR A 27 -18.94 25.76 -7.06
N SER A 28 -20.26 25.65 -7.19
CA SER A 28 -20.95 24.90 -8.26
C SER A 28 -20.68 25.42 -9.68
N GLN A 29 -20.16 26.63 -9.81
CA GLN A 29 -19.73 27.19 -11.10
C GLN A 29 -18.39 26.63 -11.57
N PHE A 30 -17.50 26.23 -10.64
CA PHE A 30 -16.14 25.77 -10.93
C PHE A 30 -15.95 24.27 -10.78
N VAL A 31 -16.64 23.65 -9.82
CA VAL A 31 -16.56 22.21 -9.54
C VAL A 31 -17.96 21.61 -9.39
N ARG A 32 -18.19 20.49 -10.06
CA ARG A 32 -19.41 19.70 -9.93
C ARG A 32 -19.06 18.29 -9.49
N VAL A 33 -19.57 17.87 -8.33
CA VAL A 33 -19.40 16.52 -7.82
C VAL A 33 -20.53 15.63 -8.31
N LYS A 34 -20.18 14.44 -8.80
CA LYS A 34 -21.11 13.42 -9.29
C LYS A 34 -20.86 12.09 -8.57
N PRO A 35 -21.89 11.24 -8.37
CA PRO A 35 -21.72 9.94 -7.77
C PRO A 35 -20.96 8.99 -8.71
N VAL A 36 -20.02 8.23 -8.16
CA VAL A 36 -19.19 7.25 -8.89
C VAL A 36 -20.02 6.12 -9.51
N SER A 37 -21.25 5.88 -9.01
CA SER A 37 -22.18 4.88 -9.56
C SER A 37 -22.58 5.14 -11.02
N LYS A 38 -22.42 6.37 -11.51
CA LYS A 38 -22.69 6.74 -12.92
C LYS A 38 -21.57 6.30 -13.88
N LEU A 39 -20.41 5.90 -13.34
CA LEU A 39 -19.28 5.47 -14.15
C LEU A 39 -19.42 4.01 -14.58
N ARG A 40 -18.81 3.67 -15.71
CA ARG A 40 -18.67 2.27 -16.11
C ARG A 40 -17.84 1.47 -15.11
N SER A 41 -17.99 0.15 -15.13
CA SER A 41 -17.13 -0.74 -14.36
C SER A 41 -15.71 -0.73 -14.88
N ILE A 42 -14.78 -1.12 -14.01
CA ILE A 42 -13.34 -1.19 -14.27
C ILE A 42 -13.01 -1.84 -15.61
N SER A 43 -12.00 -1.30 -16.29
CA SER A 43 -11.34 -1.89 -17.43
C SER A 43 -9.87 -2.13 -17.09
N SER A 44 -9.51 -3.37 -16.78
CA SER A 44 -8.13 -3.72 -16.53
C SER A 44 -7.33 -3.78 -17.83
N PRO A 45 -6.09 -3.26 -17.86
CA PRO A 45 -5.18 -3.46 -18.98
C PRO A 45 -4.57 -4.86 -18.93
N ASP A 46 -3.98 -5.29 -20.04
CA ASP A 46 -3.06 -6.43 -20.05
C ASP A 46 -1.63 -6.00 -19.73
N PHE A 47 -0.88 -6.94 -19.13
CA PHE A 47 0.54 -6.77 -18.85
C PHE A 47 1.34 -7.80 -19.63
N ILE A 48 2.03 -7.36 -20.67
CA ILE A 48 2.75 -8.24 -21.60
C ILE A 48 4.22 -8.28 -21.22
N SER A 49 4.70 -9.48 -20.87
CA SER A 49 6.11 -9.74 -20.58
C SER A 49 6.91 -9.85 -21.87
N SER A 50 8.11 -9.30 -21.89
CA SER A 50 9.10 -9.50 -22.96
C SER A 50 10.28 -10.32 -22.41
N PRO A 51 10.82 -11.31 -23.15
CA PRO A 51 11.93 -12.14 -22.68
C PRO A 51 13.17 -11.37 -22.27
N ASN A 52 13.39 -10.20 -22.86
CA ASN A 52 14.56 -9.37 -22.65
C ASN A 52 14.30 -8.15 -21.75
N SER A 53 13.15 -8.08 -21.09
CA SER A 53 12.79 -6.95 -20.20
C SER A 53 12.34 -7.44 -18.83
N LYS A 54 12.82 -6.76 -17.81
CA LYS A 54 12.38 -6.93 -16.41
C LYS A 54 11.01 -6.30 -16.15
N LEU A 55 10.56 -5.44 -17.06
CA LEU A 55 9.30 -4.72 -16.98
C LEU A 55 8.29 -5.30 -17.96
N GLN A 56 7.02 -5.21 -17.61
CA GLN A 56 5.91 -5.61 -18.45
C GLN A 56 5.30 -4.38 -19.14
N SER A 57 4.90 -4.53 -20.41
CA SER A 57 4.23 -3.46 -21.14
C SER A 57 2.77 -3.41 -20.74
N LEU A 58 2.29 -2.24 -20.36
CA LEU A 58 0.88 -1.96 -20.04
C LEU A 58 0.12 -1.68 -21.34
N ILE A 59 -0.91 -2.47 -21.64
CA ILE A 59 -1.70 -2.34 -22.86
C ILE A 59 -3.19 -2.21 -22.52
N TRP A 60 -3.78 -1.10 -22.91
CA TRP A 60 -5.22 -0.86 -22.75
C TRP A 60 -5.99 -1.46 -23.94
N HIS A 61 -6.88 -2.44 -23.68
CA HIS A 61 -7.81 -2.96 -24.71
C HIS A 61 -9.01 -2.04 -24.94
N ARG A 62 -9.41 -1.33 -23.88
CA ARG A 62 -10.40 -0.27 -23.91
C ARG A 62 -9.73 1.01 -23.47
N PRO A 63 -10.08 2.14 -24.04
CA PRO A 63 -9.51 3.42 -23.62
C PRO A 63 -9.62 3.62 -22.10
N LEU A 64 -8.54 4.08 -21.48
CA LEU A 64 -8.50 4.50 -20.09
C LEU A 64 -9.54 5.61 -19.89
N GLN A 65 -10.40 5.48 -18.88
CA GLN A 65 -11.42 6.50 -18.58
C GLN A 65 -11.45 6.92 -17.12
N ASN A 66 -11.33 5.97 -16.19
CA ASN A 66 -11.57 6.23 -14.78
C ASN A 66 -10.26 6.28 -14.00
N VAL A 67 -9.85 7.47 -13.61
CA VAL A 67 -8.59 7.72 -12.89
C VAL A 67 -8.89 8.12 -11.46
N PHE A 68 -8.47 7.28 -10.50
CA PHE A 68 -8.56 7.61 -9.08
C PHE A 68 -7.29 8.32 -8.63
N VAL A 69 -7.43 9.56 -8.18
CA VAL A 69 -6.30 10.38 -7.72
C VAL A 69 -6.34 10.50 -6.20
N THR A 70 -5.23 10.18 -5.57
CA THR A 70 -5.06 10.32 -4.12
C THR A 70 -3.75 11.03 -3.79
N LYS A 71 -3.69 11.70 -2.63
CA LYS A 71 -2.55 12.50 -2.23
C LYS A 71 -2.13 12.23 -0.79
N LYS A 72 -0.92 12.63 -0.44
CA LYS A 72 -0.50 12.67 0.97
C LYS A 72 -1.44 13.62 1.73
N PRO A 73 -2.08 13.17 2.84
CA PRO A 73 -2.96 14.03 3.62
C PRO A 73 -2.16 15.18 4.29
N TRP A 74 -2.84 16.29 4.55
CA TRP A 74 -2.34 17.47 5.29
C TRP A 74 -1.05 18.09 4.73
N ALA A 75 -0.79 17.97 3.43
CA ALA A 75 0.36 18.56 2.78
C ALA A 75 -0.10 19.48 1.65
N ASP A 76 0.14 20.78 1.79
CA ASP A 76 -0.33 21.79 0.84
C ASP A 76 0.28 21.63 -0.56
N ASN A 77 1.56 21.27 -0.65
CA ASN A 77 2.22 21.01 -1.91
C ASN A 77 1.57 19.86 -2.70
N THR A 78 1.14 18.78 -2.00
CA THR A 78 0.45 17.65 -2.66
C THR A 78 -0.98 18.02 -3.05
N ARG A 79 -1.63 18.91 -2.29
CA ARG A 79 -2.95 19.45 -2.64
C ARG A 79 -2.88 20.30 -3.91
N GLN A 80 -1.93 21.21 -3.99
CA GLN A 80 -1.72 22.04 -5.19
C GLN A 80 -1.38 21.18 -6.41
N ALA A 81 -0.48 20.21 -6.28
CA ALA A 81 -0.15 19.27 -7.35
C ALA A 81 -1.36 18.46 -7.82
N MET A 82 -2.26 18.08 -6.89
CA MET A 82 -3.49 17.38 -7.24
C MET A 82 -4.43 18.25 -8.07
N VAL A 83 -4.61 19.50 -7.68
CA VAL A 83 -5.42 20.47 -8.43
C VAL A 83 -4.84 20.71 -9.83
N GLU A 84 -3.51 20.89 -9.94
CA GLU A 84 -2.81 21.04 -11.22
C GLU A 84 -2.98 19.81 -12.10
N PHE A 85 -2.82 18.62 -11.54
CA PHE A 85 -2.98 17.36 -12.28
C PHE A 85 -4.40 17.17 -12.78
N ILE A 86 -5.41 17.42 -11.94
CA ILE A 86 -6.83 17.31 -12.30
C ILE A 86 -7.21 18.34 -13.36
N ALA A 87 -6.74 19.58 -13.22
CA ALA A 87 -6.97 20.62 -14.24
C ALA A 87 -6.39 20.19 -15.59
N HIS A 88 -5.13 19.68 -15.60
CA HIS A 88 -4.52 19.16 -16.81
C HIS A 88 -5.33 18.01 -17.44
N LEU A 89 -5.86 17.08 -16.64
CA LEU A 89 -6.69 16.00 -17.17
C LEU A 89 -7.96 16.53 -17.84
N HIS A 90 -8.67 17.44 -17.18
CA HIS A 90 -9.91 17.98 -17.71
C HIS A 90 -9.72 18.86 -18.96
N ASP A 91 -8.58 19.56 -19.05
CA ASP A 91 -8.28 20.43 -20.19
C ASP A 91 -7.80 19.62 -21.42
N SER A 92 -6.98 18.59 -21.19
CA SER A 92 -6.33 17.83 -22.28
C SER A 92 -7.05 16.54 -22.66
N TYR A 93 -7.84 15.97 -21.75
CA TYR A 93 -8.48 14.65 -21.89
C TYR A 93 -9.92 14.68 -21.33
N PRO A 94 -10.86 15.35 -21.99
CA PRO A 94 -12.23 15.54 -21.49
C PRO A 94 -13.02 14.23 -21.31
N GLU A 95 -12.57 13.14 -21.94
CA GLU A 95 -13.13 11.79 -21.79
C GLU A 95 -12.71 11.09 -20.48
N ILE A 96 -11.70 11.61 -19.78
CA ILE A 96 -11.21 11.05 -18.52
C ILE A 96 -12.09 11.50 -17.36
N ASN A 97 -12.58 10.52 -16.61
CA ASN A 97 -13.31 10.73 -15.36
C ASN A 97 -12.34 10.73 -14.19
N VAL A 98 -12.31 11.81 -13.43
CA VAL A 98 -11.48 11.91 -12.22
C VAL A 98 -12.28 11.49 -10.99
N ILE A 99 -11.80 10.49 -10.29
CA ILE A 99 -12.37 9.98 -9.04
C ILE A 99 -11.50 10.44 -7.88
N VAL A 100 -12.11 10.91 -6.81
CA VAL A 100 -11.44 11.31 -5.56
C VAL A 100 -12.25 10.85 -4.36
N GLN A 101 -11.61 10.76 -3.19
CA GLN A 101 -12.31 10.49 -1.93
C GLN A 101 -13.23 11.67 -1.55
N PRO A 102 -14.33 11.44 -0.82
CA PRO A 102 -15.30 12.50 -0.49
C PRO A 102 -14.68 13.70 0.25
N ASP A 103 -13.87 13.43 1.27
CA ASP A 103 -13.15 14.44 2.06
C ASP A 103 -12.17 15.25 1.21
N VAL A 104 -11.51 14.59 0.25
CA VAL A 104 -10.60 15.24 -0.70
C VAL A 104 -11.36 16.12 -1.68
N ALA A 105 -12.53 15.69 -2.17
CA ALA A 105 -13.36 16.49 -3.07
C ALA A 105 -13.76 17.83 -2.41
N GLU A 106 -14.15 17.80 -1.13
CA GLU A 106 -14.46 19.02 -0.36
C GLU A 106 -13.24 19.92 -0.18
N GLU A 107 -12.07 19.30 0.12
CA GLU A 107 -10.82 20.03 0.36
C GLU A 107 -10.36 20.80 -0.87
N ILE A 108 -10.37 20.16 -2.07
CA ILE A 108 -9.81 20.76 -3.29
C ILE A 108 -10.79 21.65 -4.04
N ALA A 109 -12.09 21.54 -3.80
CA ALA A 109 -13.11 22.33 -4.51
C ALA A 109 -12.86 23.83 -4.43
N GLN A 110 -12.39 24.34 -3.29
CA GLN A 110 -12.09 25.76 -3.09
C GLN A 110 -10.85 26.24 -3.86
N ASP A 111 -9.91 25.34 -4.16
CA ASP A 111 -8.69 25.72 -4.85
C ASP A 111 -8.94 25.95 -6.36
N PHE A 112 -9.92 25.26 -6.94
CA PHE A 112 -10.36 25.53 -8.32
C PHE A 112 -11.06 26.90 -8.47
N VAL A 113 -11.69 27.40 -7.40
CA VAL A 113 -12.26 28.76 -7.37
C VAL A 113 -11.16 29.82 -7.43
N LYS A 114 -10.04 29.58 -6.74
CA LYS A 114 -8.92 30.51 -6.64
C LYS A 114 -8.02 30.55 -7.88
N ASN A 115 -8.02 29.46 -8.65
CA ASN A 115 -7.21 29.30 -9.85
C ASN A 115 -8.08 28.97 -11.09
N PRO A 116 -8.83 29.93 -11.64
CA PRO A 116 -9.72 29.70 -12.77
C PRO A 116 -8.96 29.63 -14.11
N GLN A 117 -7.90 28.81 -14.20
CA GLN A 117 -7.10 28.69 -15.44
C GLN A 117 -7.71 27.75 -16.48
N SER A 118 -8.73 27.00 -16.09
CA SER A 118 -9.44 26.09 -17.00
C SER A 118 -10.51 26.84 -17.78
N ASN A 119 -10.79 26.40 -18.98
CA ASN A 119 -11.75 26.97 -19.94
C ASN A 119 -12.91 27.73 -19.26
N PRO A 120 -13.00 29.05 -19.42
CA PRO A 120 -14.04 29.83 -18.76
C PRO A 120 -15.42 29.37 -19.25
N GLY A 121 -16.16 28.68 -18.36
CA GLY A 121 -17.53 28.26 -18.61
C GLY A 121 -17.83 26.77 -18.43
N GLN A 122 -16.84 25.90 -18.23
CA GLN A 122 -17.12 24.50 -17.92
C GLN A 122 -16.60 24.14 -16.51
N PRO A 123 -17.46 23.61 -15.62
CA PRO A 123 -17.02 23.19 -14.29
C PRO A 123 -16.20 21.90 -14.37
N HIS A 124 -15.17 21.79 -13.53
CA HIS A 124 -14.46 20.53 -13.29
C HIS A 124 -15.41 19.49 -12.71
N ILE A 125 -15.45 18.29 -13.31
CA ILE A 125 -16.32 17.21 -12.86
C ILE A 125 -15.50 16.22 -12.04
N LEU A 126 -15.80 16.14 -10.74
CA LEU A 126 -15.20 15.14 -9.84
C LEU A 126 -16.23 14.05 -9.52
N TYR A 127 -15.79 12.81 -9.52
CA TYR A 127 -16.61 11.68 -9.11
C TYR A 127 -16.19 11.22 -7.73
N THR A 128 -17.19 10.88 -6.89
CA THR A 128 -16.93 10.38 -5.52
C THR A 128 -18.04 9.43 -5.08
N GLY A 129 -17.81 8.73 -3.96
CA GLY A 129 -18.75 7.77 -3.38
C GLY A 129 -18.14 7.06 -2.18
N GLU A 130 -18.81 6.03 -1.69
CA GLU A 130 -18.22 5.14 -0.70
C GLU A 130 -17.03 4.36 -1.30
N MET A 131 -16.03 4.04 -0.47
CA MET A 131 -14.83 3.35 -0.97
C MET A 131 -15.13 2.03 -1.68
N LYS A 132 -16.11 1.26 -1.17
CA LYS A 132 -16.56 0.02 -1.83
C LYS A 132 -17.05 0.22 -3.26
N ASP A 133 -17.68 1.38 -3.55
CA ASP A 133 -18.20 1.71 -4.88
C ASP A 133 -17.10 2.30 -5.78
N ILE A 134 -16.14 3.01 -5.17
CA ILE A 134 -14.99 3.59 -5.89
C ILE A 134 -14.10 2.48 -6.45
N VAL A 135 -13.74 1.49 -5.61
CA VAL A 135 -12.77 0.44 -6.01
C VAL A 135 -13.22 -0.39 -7.20
N ASP A 136 -14.53 -0.53 -7.43
CA ASP A 136 -15.12 -1.24 -8.58
C ASP A 136 -15.09 -0.42 -9.89
N LYS A 137 -14.63 0.81 -9.86
CA LYS A 137 -14.69 1.75 -11.00
C LYS A 137 -13.33 2.23 -11.52
N VAL A 138 -12.26 1.97 -10.77
CA VAL A 138 -10.94 2.56 -11.04
C VAL A 138 -10.18 1.76 -12.08
N ASP A 139 -9.80 2.41 -13.19
CA ASP A 139 -8.93 1.83 -14.20
C ASP A 139 -7.44 2.08 -13.88
N LEU A 140 -7.11 3.29 -13.38
CA LEU A 140 -5.76 3.72 -13.03
C LEU A 140 -5.75 4.41 -11.66
N LEU A 141 -4.81 4.02 -10.80
CA LEU A 141 -4.55 4.66 -9.52
C LEU A 141 -3.38 5.64 -9.65
N VAL A 142 -3.63 6.92 -9.39
CA VAL A 142 -2.59 7.95 -9.38
C VAL A 142 -2.34 8.42 -7.94
N THR A 143 -1.07 8.42 -7.52
CA THR A 143 -0.68 8.83 -6.17
C THR A 143 0.29 10.01 -6.20
N LEU A 144 0.03 11.00 -5.34
CA LEU A 144 0.83 12.21 -5.19
C LEU A 144 1.39 12.30 -3.77
N GLY A 145 2.69 11.99 -3.61
CA GLY A 145 3.29 12.00 -2.28
C GLY A 145 4.54 11.15 -2.15
N GLY A 146 4.67 10.41 -1.06
CA GLY A 146 5.77 9.48 -0.76
C GLY A 146 5.32 8.02 -0.82
N ASP A 147 6.24 7.09 -0.52
CA ASP A 147 5.98 5.63 -0.50
C ASP A 147 4.76 5.26 0.36
N GLY A 148 4.60 5.88 1.54
CA GLY A 148 3.43 5.66 2.40
C GLY A 148 2.09 6.05 1.76
N THR A 149 2.08 6.98 0.79
CA THR A 149 0.85 7.34 0.05
C THR A 149 0.44 6.20 -0.88
N ILE A 150 1.42 5.54 -1.52
CA ILE A 150 1.17 4.37 -2.38
C ILE A 150 0.64 3.21 -1.54
N LEU A 151 1.28 2.89 -0.42
CA LEU A 151 0.86 1.80 0.47
C LEU A 151 -0.58 2.01 0.94
N ARG A 152 -0.92 3.22 1.40
CA ARG A 152 -2.29 3.56 1.79
C ARG A 152 -3.27 3.45 0.64
N ALA A 153 -2.91 3.90 -0.57
CA ALA A 153 -3.78 3.82 -1.74
C ALA A 153 -4.03 2.36 -2.16
N VAL A 154 -2.99 1.53 -2.17
CA VAL A 154 -3.08 0.10 -2.50
C VAL A 154 -3.92 -0.66 -1.46
N SER A 155 -3.82 -0.32 -0.17
CA SER A 155 -4.61 -0.97 0.89
C SER A 155 -6.11 -0.80 0.73
N LEU A 156 -6.58 0.23 0.00
CA LEU A 156 -8.00 0.42 -0.32
C LEU A 156 -8.55 -0.69 -1.22
N PHE A 157 -7.68 -1.39 -1.95
CA PHE A 157 -8.02 -2.50 -2.85
C PHE A 157 -7.65 -3.87 -2.26
N ALA A 158 -7.64 -4.00 -0.93
CA ALA A 158 -7.18 -5.22 -0.25
C ALA A 158 -7.91 -6.50 -0.67
N SER A 159 -9.21 -6.42 -0.96
CA SER A 159 -10.04 -7.57 -1.37
C SER A 159 -10.24 -7.68 -2.89
N MET A 160 -9.47 -6.92 -3.68
CA MET A 160 -9.68 -6.80 -5.13
C MET A 160 -8.35 -6.69 -5.87
N GLN A 161 -8.41 -6.87 -7.19
CA GLN A 161 -7.29 -6.54 -8.06
C GLN A 161 -6.96 -5.04 -7.92
N VAL A 162 -5.69 -4.74 -7.65
CA VAL A 162 -5.21 -3.37 -7.62
C VAL A 162 -5.06 -2.86 -9.05
N PRO A 163 -5.64 -1.70 -9.41
CA PRO A 163 -5.37 -1.07 -10.69
C PRO A 163 -3.88 -0.74 -10.84
N PRO A 164 -3.36 -0.60 -12.07
CA PRO A 164 -1.99 -0.11 -12.24
C PRO A 164 -1.79 1.22 -11.50
N VAL A 165 -0.61 1.37 -10.89
CA VAL A 165 -0.29 2.52 -10.05
C VAL A 165 0.69 3.43 -10.77
N LEU A 166 0.30 4.69 -10.95
CA LEU A 166 1.17 5.77 -11.41
C LEU A 166 1.48 6.69 -10.24
N ALA A 167 2.75 6.74 -9.82
CA ALA A 167 3.16 7.42 -8.61
C ALA A 167 4.12 8.59 -8.89
N PHE A 168 3.79 9.77 -8.33
CA PHE A 168 4.61 10.98 -8.45
C PHE A 168 5.11 11.45 -7.09
N SER A 169 6.43 11.71 -7.02
CA SER A 169 7.06 12.38 -5.88
C SER A 169 6.98 13.89 -6.05
N LEU A 170 6.83 14.61 -4.94
CA LEU A 170 6.86 16.07 -4.88
C LEU A 170 8.12 16.62 -4.18
N GLY A 171 9.08 15.77 -3.93
CA GLY A 171 10.32 16.11 -3.25
C GLY A 171 11.36 15.02 -3.47
N THR A 172 11.80 14.39 -2.40
CA THR A 172 12.71 13.24 -2.48
C THR A 172 12.07 12.06 -3.20
N LEU A 173 12.80 11.41 -4.09
CA LEU A 173 12.39 10.11 -4.64
C LEU A 173 12.34 9.08 -3.52
N GLY A 174 11.36 8.16 -3.62
CA GLY A 174 11.26 6.96 -2.81
C GLY A 174 11.57 5.71 -3.64
N PHE A 175 11.57 4.54 -3.00
CA PHE A 175 11.75 3.27 -3.70
C PHE A 175 10.58 2.89 -4.61
N LEU A 176 9.40 3.48 -4.34
CA LEU A 176 8.17 3.24 -5.10
C LEU A 176 7.82 4.37 -6.07
N LEU A 177 8.59 5.47 -6.09
CA LEU A 177 8.29 6.72 -6.77
C LEU A 177 9.34 7.03 -7.85
N PRO A 178 9.26 6.45 -9.06
CA PRO A 178 10.26 6.66 -10.09
C PRO A 178 10.15 8.02 -10.79
N PHE A 179 9.00 8.73 -10.65
CA PHE A 179 8.74 9.97 -11.37
C PHE A 179 8.64 11.18 -10.44
N ASN A 180 9.24 12.30 -10.85
CA ASN A 180 8.95 13.59 -10.26
C ASN A 180 7.63 14.15 -10.80
N PHE A 181 6.87 14.87 -10.00
CA PHE A 181 5.61 15.49 -10.43
C PHE A 181 5.77 16.41 -11.65
N LYS A 182 6.93 17.05 -11.83
CA LYS A 182 7.20 17.87 -13.01
C LYS A 182 7.04 17.14 -14.35
N GLU A 183 7.14 15.81 -14.33
CA GLU A 183 7.03 14.96 -15.52
C GLU A 183 5.58 14.47 -15.76
N HIS A 184 4.60 14.87 -14.93
CA HIS A 184 3.26 14.27 -14.88
C HIS A 184 2.54 14.26 -16.23
N LYS A 185 2.63 15.33 -17.01
CA LYS A 185 1.96 15.44 -18.33
C LYS A 185 2.46 14.36 -19.29
N LYS A 186 3.78 14.28 -19.44
CA LYS A 186 4.42 13.33 -20.36
C LYS A 186 4.17 11.88 -19.94
N VAL A 187 4.35 11.60 -18.64
CA VAL A 187 4.22 10.23 -18.13
C VAL A 187 2.76 9.76 -18.19
N PHE A 188 1.79 10.62 -17.90
CA PHE A 188 0.38 10.28 -18.05
C PHE A 188 0.02 9.97 -19.51
N GLU A 189 0.51 10.77 -20.46
CA GLU A 189 0.33 10.51 -21.89
C GLU A 189 0.91 9.15 -22.32
N GLU A 190 2.08 8.76 -21.80
CA GLU A 190 2.69 7.45 -22.07
C GLU A 190 1.80 6.31 -21.54
N VAL A 191 1.21 6.46 -20.34
CA VAL A 191 0.26 5.50 -19.76
C VAL A 191 -1.01 5.41 -20.60
N LEU A 192 -1.60 6.54 -20.95
CA LEU A 192 -2.83 6.63 -21.75
C LEU A 192 -2.67 5.93 -23.10
N ASN A 193 -1.53 6.10 -23.74
CA ASN A 193 -1.23 5.57 -25.08
C ASN A 193 -0.63 4.15 -25.06
N SER A 194 -0.71 3.40 -23.94
CA SER A 194 -0.16 2.04 -23.83
C SER A 194 1.34 1.95 -24.12
N ARG A 195 2.09 3.02 -23.87
CA ARG A 195 3.56 3.07 -24.05
C ARG A 195 4.33 2.89 -22.74
N ALA A 196 3.62 2.89 -21.62
CA ALA A 196 4.22 2.72 -20.31
C ALA A 196 4.61 1.26 -20.04
N LYS A 197 5.64 1.10 -19.22
CA LYS A 197 6.05 -0.19 -18.68
C LYS A 197 5.84 -0.21 -17.17
N CYS A 198 5.55 -1.39 -16.63
CA CYS A 198 5.27 -1.60 -15.21
C CYS A 198 6.23 -2.60 -14.60
N LEU A 199 6.61 -2.35 -13.36
CA LEU A 199 7.24 -3.32 -12.49
C LEU A 199 6.13 -4.02 -11.68
N HIS A 200 6.08 -5.35 -11.78
CA HIS A 200 5.19 -6.16 -10.94
C HIS A 200 5.77 -6.31 -9.54
N ARG A 201 4.96 -6.04 -8.51
CA ARG A 201 5.29 -6.18 -7.09
C ARG A 201 4.32 -7.15 -6.44
N THR A 202 4.84 -8.13 -5.73
CA THR A 202 4.02 -9.11 -5.00
C THR A 202 3.42 -8.50 -3.74
N ARG A 203 2.29 -9.06 -3.28
CA ARG A 203 1.71 -8.80 -1.96
C ARG A 203 1.73 -10.07 -1.12
N LEU A 204 1.76 -9.91 0.20
CA LEU A 204 1.47 -10.97 1.16
C LEU A 204 0.01 -10.90 1.56
N GLU A 205 -0.61 -12.05 1.78
CA GLU A 205 -1.94 -12.21 2.37
C GLU A 205 -1.78 -12.73 3.80
N CYS A 206 -2.45 -12.08 4.75
CA CYS A 206 -2.43 -12.41 6.19
C CYS A 206 -3.83 -12.71 6.69
N HIS A 207 -3.99 -13.87 7.30
CA HIS A 207 -5.20 -14.27 8.00
C HIS A 207 -4.95 -14.35 9.50
N VAL A 208 -5.86 -13.77 10.29
CA VAL A 208 -5.82 -13.84 11.76
C VAL A 208 -6.80 -14.90 12.23
N ILE A 209 -6.32 -15.87 13.00
CA ILE A 209 -7.13 -16.92 13.62
C ILE A 209 -7.09 -16.72 15.13
N ARG A 210 -8.25 -16.54 15.75
CA ARG A 210 -8.37 -16.33 17.20
C ARG A 210 -8.32 -17.64 17.95
N GLY A 211 -7.43 -17.72 18.95
CA GLY A 211 -7.36 -18.85 19.88
C GLY A 211 -8.54 -18.84 20.84
N GLY A 212 -9.14 -20.04 21.09
CA GLY A 212 -10.21 -20.19 22.08
C GLY A 212 -11.63 -20.07 21.57
N SER A 213 -11.86 -19.88 20.30
CA SER A 213 -13.20 -20.04 19.70
C SER A 213 -13.48 -21.54 19.52
N ASP A 214 -14.39 -22.09 20.33
CA ASP A 214 -14.91 -23.46 20.22
C ASP A 214 -15.33 -23.78 18.77
N GLY A 215 -14.43 -24.28 17.95
CA GLY A 215 -14.72 -24.90 16.64
C GLY A 215 -15.60 -24.10 15.65
N LYS A 216 -16.04 -22.90 16.00
CA LYS A 216 -16.73 -22.01 15.09
C LYS A 216 -15.67 -21.25 14.32
N GLU A 217 -15.50 -21.58 13.06
CA GLU A 217 -14.72 -20.83 12.09
C GLU A 217 -15.15 -19.36 12.14
N GLY A 218 -14.42 -18.57 12.94
CA GLY A 218 -14.53 -17.11 12.88
C GLY A 218 -14.21 -16.71 11.44
N LYS A 219 -15.06 -15.91 10.81
CA LYS A 219 -14.77 -15.35 9.48
C LYS A 219 -13.42 -14.63 9.56
N SER A 220 -12.37 -15.28 9.10
CA SER A 220 -11.08 -14.63 8.94
C SER A 220 -11.19 -13.61 7.82
N VAL A 221 -10.85 -12.36 8.13
CA VAL A 221 -10.73 -11.32 7.11
C VAL A 221 -9.29 -11.34 6.63
N ALA A 222 -9.10 -11.54 5.34
CA ALA A 222 -7.76 -11.47 4.76
C ALA A 222 -7.31 -10.02 4.62
N HIS A 223 -6.09 -9.78 5.02
CA HIS A 223 -5.40 -8.49 4.88
C HIS A 223 -4.22 -8.65 3.94
N HIS A 224 -3.91 -7.61 3.16
CA HIS A 224 -2.82 -7.67 2.18
C HIS A 224 -1.75 -6.63 2.49
N ALA A 225 -0.49 -7.05 2.43
CA ALA A 225 0.68 -6.21 2.61
C ALA A 225 1.48 -6.09 1.30
N MET A 226 1.80 -4.87 0.91
CA MET A 226 2.74 -4.59 -0.18
C MET A 226 4.19 -4.53 0.33
N ASN A 227 4.40 -4.04 1.57
CA ASN A 227 5.70 -4.03 2.24
C ASN A 227 5.81 -5.16 3.26
N ASP A 228 5.08 -5.06 4.38
CA ASP A 228 5.30 -5.97 5.49
C ASP A 228 4.09 -6.17 6.41
N ILE A 229 4.14 -7.30 7.11
CA ILE A 229 3.27 -7.69 8.23
C ILE A 229 4.15 -7.72 9.46
N PHE A 230 3.85 -6.88 10.45
CA PHE A 230 4.69 -6.69 11.62
C PHE A 230 3.96 -7.03 12.92
N LEU A 231 4.54 -7.99 13.67
CA LEU A 231 4.12 -8.35 15.02
C LEU A 231 5.11 -7.78 16.02
N HIS A 232 4.65 -7.05 17.04
CA HIS A 232 5.52 -6.44 18.02
C HIS A 232 4.89 -6.29 19.40
N ARG A 233 5.74 -6.15 20.42
CA ARG A 233 5.33 -6.02 21.82
C ARG A 233 4.61 -4.70 22.17
N GLY A 234 4.58 -3.73 21.25
CA GLY A 234 4.02 -2.40 21.53
C GLY A 234 4.74 -1.71 22.68
N ASN A 235 3.95 -1.18 23.61
CA ASN A 235 4.45 -0.48 24.79
C ASN A 235 4.79 -1.43 25.97
N SER A 236 4.66 -2.76 25.79
CA SER A 236 4.99 -3.73 26.82
C SER A 236 6.49 -3.70 27.09
N PRO A 237 6.95 -3.67 28.36
CA PRO A 237 8.37 -3.81 28.70
C PRO A 237 8.88 -5.22 28.47
N HIS A 238 7.99 -6.21 28.32
CA HIS A 238 8.34 -7.62 28.14
C HIS A 238 8.42 -7.98 26.66
N LEU A 239 9.40 -8.84 26.32
CA LEU A 239 9.54 -9.41 24.98
C LEU A 239 8.34 -10.30 24.64
N THR A 240 8.00 -10.38 23.35
CA THR A 240 7.03 -11.36 22.84
C THR A 240 7.62 -12.75 22.79
N ASN A 241 6.77 -13.78 22.89
CA ASN A 241 7.11 -15.15 22.56
C ASN A 241 6.27 -15.56 21.36
N LEU A 242 6.93 -15.91 20.28
CA LEU A 242 6.29 -16.28 19.04
C LEU A 242 6.78 -17.65 18.58
N ASP A 243 5.86 -18.58 18.37
CA ASP A 243 6.15 -19.88 17.75
C ASP A 243 5.99 -19.73 16.25
N ILE A 244 7.02 -20.08 15.51
CA ILE A 244 7.09 -19.92 14.07
C ILE A 244 7.11 -21.29 13.40
N PHE A 245 6.26 -21.45 12.40
CA PHE A 245 6.15 -22.65 11.58
C PHE A 245 6.27 -22.26 10.11
N ILE A 246 6.91 -23.10 9.31
CA ILE A 246 7.05 -22.94 7.87
C ILE A 246 6.56 -24.21 7.21
N ASP A 247 5.60 -24.10 6.29
CA ASP A 247 5.02 -25.21 5.54
C ASP A 247 4.50 -26.35 6.44
N GLY A 248 3.98 -25.98 7.63
CA GLY A 248 3.46 -26.90 8.65
C GLY A 248 4.49 -27.37 9.67
N GLU A 249 5.77 -27.27 9.37
CA GLU A 249 6.86 -27.72 10.26
C GLU A 249 7.24 -26.63 11.28
N TYR A 250 7.45 -27.04 12.52
CA TYR A 250 7.91 -26.14 13.57
C TYR A 250 9.35 -25.71 13.33
N LEU A 251 9.56 -24.39 13.14
CA LEU A 251 10.89 -23.84 12.97
C LEU A 251 11.56 -23.52 14.33
N THR A 252 10.91 -22.65 15.13
CA THR A 252 11.50 -22.16 16.38
C THR A 252 10.49 -21.38 17.22
N ARG A 253 10.82 -21.24 18.52
CA ARG A 253 10.22 -20.24 19.40
C ARG A 253 11.18 -19.07 19.56
N THR A 254 10.79 -17.89 19.14
CA THR A 254 11.57 -16.68 19.36
C THR A 254 11.04 -15.87 20.54
N THR A 255 11.97 -15.31 21.33
CA THR A 255 11.70 -14.28 22.33
C THR A 255 12.37 -13.01 21.83
N ALA A 256 11.56 -12.01 21.41
CA ALA A 256 12.03 -10.84 20.67
C ALA A 256 11.13 -9.62 20.92
N ASP A 257 11.54 -8.45 20.48
CA ASP A 257 10.65 -7.29 20.40
C ASP A 257 9.52 -7.52 19.39
N GLY A 258 9.77 -8.35 18.36
CA GLY A 258 8.82 -8.71 17.34
C GLY A 258 9.40 -9.52 16.20
N VAL A 259 8.60 -9.69 15.17
CA VAL A 259 8.97 -10.32 13.89
C VAL A 259 8.28 -9.56 12.76
N THR A 260 8.99 -9.30 11.67
CA THR A 260 8.40 -8.79 10.45
C THR A 260 8.49 -9.82 9.32
N LEU A 261 7.39 -9.97 8.58
CA LEU A 261 7.28 -10.75 7.36
C LEU A 261 7.13 -9.77 6.21
N ALA A 262 8.12 -9.69 5.33
CA ALA A 262 8.18 -8.68 4.30
C ALA A 262 8.20 -9.28 2.89
N THR A 263 7.63 -8.54 1.94
CA THR A 263 7.84 -8.77 0.51
C THR A 263 9.24 -8.33 0.10
N PRO A 264 9.73 -8.66 -1.08
CA PRO A 264 10.95 -8.05 -1.63
C PRO A 264 10.89 -6.52 -1.70
N THR A 265 9.71 -5.95 -1.97
CA THR A 265 9.49 -4.49 -1.92
C THR A 265 9.71 -3.96 -0.50
N GLY A 266 9.16 -4.61 0.50
CA GLY A 266 9.32 -4.26 1.92
C GLY A 266 10.71 -4.54 2.49
N SER A 267 11.60 -5.21 1.74
CA SER A 267 12.98 -5.42 2.17
C SER A 267 13.76 -4.12 2.42
N THR A 268 13.35 -3.04 1.76
CA THR A 268 13.91 -1.69 1.94
C THR A 268 13.13 -0.82 2.93
N ALA A 269 12.08 -1.37 3.57
CA ALA A 269 11.30 -0.72 4.62
C ALA A 269 11.79 -1.12 6.02
N TYR A 270 10.90 -1.52 6.93
CA TYR A 270 11.24 -1.81 8.31
C TYR A 270 12.22 -3.01 8.46
N SER A 271 12.08 -4.03 7.59
CA SER A 271 13.01 -5.17 7.57
C SER A 271 14.47 -4.76 7.44
N LEU A 272 14.76 -3.74 6.60
CA LEU A 272 16.13 -3.20 6.47
C LEU A 272 16.67 -2.65 7.80
N SER A 273 15.87 -1.84 8.48
CA SER A 273 16.23 -1.24 9.77
C SER A 273 16.45 -2.29 10.86
N ALA A 274 15.80 -3.45 10.74
CA ALA A 274 15.95 -4.61 11.62
C ALA A 274 17.12 -5.54 11.24
N GLY A 275 17.91 -5.17 10.23
CA GLY A 275 19.07 -5.96 9.77
C GLY A 275 18.72 -7.05 8.76
N GLY A 276 17.52 -6.96 8.12
CA GLY A 276 17.14 -7.81 7.00
C GLY A 276 17.94 -7.50 5.73
N SER A 277 18.02 -8.48 4.84
CA SER A 277 18.71 -8.32 3.55
C SER A 277 17.87 -7.49 2.58
N ILE A 278 18.53 -6.68 1.75
CA ILE A 278 17.91 -6.01 0.62
C ILE A 278 17.67 -7.02 -0.48
N VAL A 279 16.45 -7.11 -0.97
CA VAL A 279 16.03 -8.06 -2.00
C VAL A 279 15.43 -7.32 -3.18
N SER A 280 15.84 -7.68 -4.40
CA SER A 280 15.26 -7.13 -5.62
C SER A 280 13.76 -7.50 -5.71
N PRO A 281 12.88 -6.56 -6.12
CA PRO A 281 11.46 -6.83 -6.32
C PRO A 281 11.17 -7.98 -7.28
N LEU A 282 12.13 -8.36 -8.11
CA LEU A 282 12.03 -9.45 -9.08
C LEU A 282 12.31 -10.84 -8.49
N VAL A 283 12.80 -10.93 -7.26
CA VAL A 283 13.09 -12.21 -6.60
C VAL A 283 11.83 -12.68 -5.86
N PRO A 284 11.18 -13.77 -6.30
CA PRO A 284 9.95 -14.26 -5.69
C PRO A 284 10.25 -14.89 -4.33
N SER A 285 10.10 -14.12 -3.25
CA SER A 285 10.48 -14.52 -1.90
C SER A 285 9.66 -13.83 -0.83
N ILE A 286 9.73 -14.37 0.39
CA ILE A 286 9.22 -13.79 1.62
C ILE A 286 10.40 -13.65 2.59
N LEU A 287 10.56 -12.47 3.17
CA LEU A 287 11.59 -12.23 4.19
C LEU A 287 10.97 -12.38 5.57
N LEU A 288 11.57 -13.19 6.42
CA LEU A 288 11.25 -13.29 7.84
C LEU A 288 12.40 -12.67 8.62
N THR A 289 12.16 -11.53 9.26
CA THR A 289 13.20 -10.78 9.99
C THR A 289 12.81 -10.64 11.46
N PRO A 290 13.57 -11.24 12.39
CA PRO A 290 13.36 -11.05 13.83
C PRO A 290 13.79 -9.63 14.25
N ILE A 291 13.05 -9.04 15.18
CA ILE A 291 13.32 -7.69 15.71
C ILE A 291 13.92 -7.83 17.10
N CYS A 292 15.17 -7.45 17.26
CA CYS A 292 15.92 -7.54 18.54
C CYS A 292 15.70 -8.90 19.25
N PRO A 293 15.95 -10.03 18.59
CA PRO A 293 15.76 -11.34 19.22
C PRO A 293 16.76 -11.55 20.36
N ARG A 294 16.31 -12.20 21.43
CA ARG A 294 17.20 -12.57 22.56
C ARG A 294 18.27 -13.56 22.12
N SER A 295 17.94 -14.44 21.17
CA SER A 295 18.90 -15.38 20.60
C SER A 295 19.68 -14.77 19.46
N LEU A 296 20.98 -14.64 19.57
CA LEU A 296 21.85 -14.09 18.53
C LEU A 296 21.97 -15.00 17.30
N SER A 297 21.57 -16.26 17.39
CA SER A 297 21.58 -17.21 16.27
C SER A 297 20.38 -17.05 15.34
N PHE A 298 19.31 -16.39 15.78
CA PHE A 298 18.15 -16.18 14.93
C PHE A 298 18.43 -14.99 14.00
N ARG A 299 18.73 -15.32 12.75
CA ARG A 299 19.03 -14.37 11.68
C ARG A 299 17.84 -14.21 10.74
N PRO A 300 17.77 -13.11 9.99
CA PRO A 300 16.79 -12.98 8.90
C PRO A 300 16.85 -14.15 7.92
N LEU A 301 15.70 -14.66 7.53
CA LEU A 301 15.53 -15.75 6.58
C LEU A 301 14.90 -15.23 5.30
N LEU A 302 15.39 -15.72 4.16
CA LEU A 302 14.77 -15.56 2.86
C LEU A 302 14.11 -16.87 2.48
N LEU A 303 12.79 -16.86 2.32
CA LEU A 303 11.97 -18.04 2.04
C LEU A 303 11.39 -17.95 0.63
N PRO A 304 11.12 -19.09 -0.02
CA PRO A 304 10.37 -19.08 -1.28
C PRO A 304 9.02 -18.37 -1.14
N HIS A 305 8.56 -17.71 -2.19
CA HIS A 305 7.25 -17.04 -2.18
C HIS A 305 6.07 -18.01 -2.01
N SER A 306 6.28 -19.29 -2.29
CA SER A 306 5.30 -20.36 -2.10
C SER A 306 5.17 -20.83 -0.65
N SER A 307 6.05 -20.39 0.26
CA SER A 307 6.01 -20.83 1.66
C SER A 307 4.78 -20.30 2.38
N HIS A 308 4.19 -21.15 3.22
CA HIS A 308 3.16 -20.79 4.19
C HIS A 308 3.82 -20.59 5.56
N ILE A 309 3.75 -19.38 6.09
CA ILE A 309 4.32 -19.02 7.38
C ILE A 309 3.19 -18.87 8.39
N ARG A 310 3.25 -19.63 9.47
CA ARG A 310 2.33 -19.52 10.59
C ARG A 310 3.09 -19.00 11.80
N VAL A 311 2.58 -17.96 12.44
CA VAL A 311 3.12 -17.41 13.68
C VAL A 311 2.05 -17.45 14.75
N LYS A 312 2.32 -18.17 15.84
CA LYS A 312 1.45 -18.32 17.01
C LYS A 312 1.95 -17.49 18.17
N VAL A 313 1.08 -16.76 18.83
CA VAL A 313 1.42 -16.01 20.05
C VAL A 313 1.51 -16.98 21.24
N GLY A 314 2.73 -17.16 21.74
CA GLY A 314 3.03 -18.07 22.84
C GLY A 314 2.98 -17.41 24.22
N CYS A 315 2.79 -18.22 25.26
CA CYS A 315 2.91 -17.81 26.67
C CYS A 315 4.26 -18.24 27.25
N LYS A 316 4.80 -17.48 28.20
CA LYS A 316 6.01 -17.86 28.92
C LYS A 316 5.77 -18.94 30.01
N ASN A 317 4.65 -18.84 30.73
CA ASN A 317 4.28 -19.73 31.80
C ASN A 317 2.77 -20.02 31.76
N SER A 318 2.42 -21.26 31.94
CA SER A 318 1.02 -21.75 32.02
C SER A 318 0.28 -21.32 33.30
N GLN A 319 0.88 -20.53 34.17
CA GLN A 319 0.31 -20.10 35.45
C GLN A 319 0.33 -18.57 35.57
N GLY A 320 -0.68 -17.91 35.06
CA GLY A 320 -0.93 -16.49 35.33
C GLY A 320 -1.73 -15.81 34.21
N PRO A 321 -2.57 -14.81 34.54
CA PRO A 321 -3.31 -14.04 33.57
C PRO A 321 -2.39 -13.00 32.91
N ASP A 322 -1.38 -13.47 32.18
CA ASP A 322 -0.54 -12.59 31.36
C ASP A 322 -1.31 -12.25 30.07
N ASN A 323 -2.17 -11.26 30.16
CA ASN A 323 -2.78 -10.61 28.99
C ASN A 323 -1.72 -9.86 28.19
N LYS A 324 -0.77 -10.59 27.62
CA LYS A 324 0.26 -10.03 26.76
C LYS A 324 -0.31 -9.88 25.37
N LEU A 325 -0.74 -8.68 25.06
CA LEU A 325 -1.15 -8.32 23.73
C LEU A 325 0.08 -8.17 22.83
N VAL A 326 0.05 -8.84 21.68
CA VAL A 326 0.99 -8.61 20.59
C VAL A 326 0.29 -7.74 19.57
N ARG A 327 0.90 -6.63 19.23
CA ARG A 327 0.37 -5.73 18.23
C ARG A 327 0.66 -6.25 16.83
N LEU A 328 -0.33 -6.13 15.96
CA LEU A 328 -0.25 -6.45 14.55
C LEU A 328 -0.40 -5.18 13.74
N SER A 329 0.50 -4.95 12.79
CA SER A 329 0.34 -3.91 11.78
C SER A 329 0.68 -4.44 10.39
N ILE A 330 0.03 -3.87 9.39
CA ILE A 330 0.21 -4.20 7.97
C ILE A 330 0.49 -2.91 7.20
N ASP A 331 1.62 -2.85 6.51
CA ASP A 331 2.08 -1.65 5.81
C ASP A 331 2.04 -0.38 6.70
N GLY A 332 2.36 -0.54 7.99
CA GLY A 332 2.33 0.52 8.99
C GLY A 332 0.93 0.89 9.52
N VAL A 333 -0.13 0.22 9.07
CA VAL A 333 -1.50 0.42 9.58
C VAL A 333 -1.76 -0.58 10.71
N PRO A 334 -2.06 -0.11 11.94
CA PRO A 334 -2.35 -1.00 13.05
C PRO A 334 -3.69 -1.72 12.85
N LEU A 335 -3.70 -3.01 13.17
CA LEU A 335 -4.89 -3.85 13.24
C LEU A 335 -5.23 -4.15 14.70
N GLU A 336 -6.24 -5.00 14.91
CA GLU A 336 -6.64 -5.48 16.22
C GLU A 336 -5.52 -6.33 16.85
N ASP A 337 -5.20 -6.06 18.11
CA ASP A 337 -4.14 -6.73 18.86
C ASP A 337 -4.42 -8.25 18.99
N LEU A 338 -3.34 -9.04 19.04
CA LEU A 338 -3.38 -10.49 19.18
C LEU A 338 -3.21 -10.90 20.64
N ASN A 339 -3.99 -11.87 21.07
CA ASN A 339 -3.88 -12.50 22.38
C ASN A 339 -2.99 -13.73 22.35
N VAL A 340 -2.59 -14.22 23.53
CA VAL A 340 -1.94 -15.53 23.65
C VAL A 340 -2.84 -16.62 23.07
N GLY A 341 -2.28 -17.45 22.21
CA GLY A 341 -2.98 -18.52 21.51
C GLY A 341 -3.51 -18.12 20.13
N ASP A 342 -3.61 -16.81 19.82
CA ASP A 342 -3.94 -16.36 18.47
C ASP A 342 -2.82 -16.70 17.49
N GLU A 343 -3.18 -16.91 16.24
CA GLU A 343 -2.27 -17.26 15.16
C GLU A 343 -2.46 -16.32 13.97
N ILE A 344 -1.39 -15.99 13.28
CA ILE A 344 -1.46 -15.43 11.94
C ILE A 344 -0.93 -16.44 10.93
N HIS A 345 -1.58 -16.51 9.79
CA HIS A 345 -1.16 -17.30 8.64
C HIS A 345 -0.84 -16.35 7.50
N VAL A 346 0.38 -16.45 6.97
CA VAL A 346 0.90 -15.57 5.94
C VAL A 346 1.34 -16.39 4.74
N VAL A 347 0.85 -16.01 3.57
CA VAL A 347 1.21 -16.59 2.28
C VAL A 347 1.38 -15.46 1.25
N ASN A 348 1.90 -15.79 0.09
CA ASN A 348 1.75 -14.91 -1.06
C ASN A 348 0.25 -14.78 -1.45
N GLU A 349 -0.17 -13.64 -1.97
CA GLU A 349 -1.56 -13.32 -2.34
C GLU A 349 -2.28 -14.39 -3.17
N VAL A 350 -1.54 -15.18 -3.94
CA VAL A 350 -2.08 -16.30 -4.74
C VAL A 350 -1.87 -17.66 -4.06
N GLY A 351 -1.38 -17.67 -2.83
CA GLY A 351 -1.15 -18.87 -2.04
C GLY A 351 -2.45 -19.42 -1.46
N THR A 352 -2.42 -20.67 -1.05
CA THR A 352 -3.54 -21.33 -0.37
C THR A 352 -3.17 -21.62 1.06
N ILE A 353 -4.07 -21.27 1.98
CA ILE A 353 -3.91 -21.51 3.42
C ILE A 353 -4.81 -22.69 3.83
N TYR A 354 -4.23 -23.66 4.51
CA TYR A 354 -4.95 -24.77 5.12
C TYR A 354 -4.87 -24.64 6.65
N VAL A 355 -6.02 -24.69 7.31
CA VAL A 355 -6.11 -24.72 8.76
C VAL A 355 -6.94 -25.94 9.17
N ASN A 356 -6.37 -26.81 10.02
CA ASN A 356 -7.00 -28.05 10.46
C ASN A 356 -7.56 -28.91 9.30
N GLY A 357 -6.85 -28.95 8.18
CA GLY A 357 -7.26 -29.71 6.98
C GLY A 357 -8.31 -29.04 6.12
N SER A 358 -8.84 -27.88 6.52
CA SER A 358 -9.79 -27.09 5.73
C SER A 358 -9.08 -25.92 5.08
N GLN A 359 -9.40 -25.67 3.80
CA GLN A 359 -8.91 -24.50 3.10
C GLN A 359 -9.62 -23.26 3.64
N LEU A 360 -8.85 -22.26 4.08
CA LEU A 360 -9.42 -20.95 4.38
C LEU A 360 -9.84 -20.28 3.08
N PRO A 361 -11.02 -19.64 3.05
CA PRO A 361 -11.42 -18.87 1.91
C PRO A 361 -10.45 -17.68 1.76
N SER A 362 -9.53 -17.80 0.82
CA SER A 362 -8.77 -16.64 0.36
C SER A 362 -9.75 -15.63 -0.22
N THR A 363 -9.58 -14.34 0.10
CA THR A 363 -10.35 -13.28 -0.57
C THR A 363 -10.04 -13.23 -2.07
N THR A 364 -8.90 -13.78 -2.45
CA THR A 364 -8.44 -14.02 -3.82
C THR A 364 -8.75 -15.43 -4.31
N ASP A 365 -9.79 -16.11 -3.77
CA ASP A 365 -10.24 -17.39 -4.32
C ASP A 365 -10.37 -17.31 -5.84
N ALA A 366 -9.71 -18.25 -6.53
CA ALA A 366 -9.71 -18.35 -7.99
C ALA A 366 -11.14 -18.35 -8.58
N ALA A 367 -12.13 -18.88 -7.85
CA ALA A 367 -13.52 -18.84 -8.24
C ALA A 367 -14.13 -17.44 -8.13
N THR A 368 -13.73 -16.66 -7.12
CA THR A 368 -14.17 -15.27 -6.91
C THR A 368 -13.50 -14.36 -7.97
N ILE A 369 -12.23 -14.55 -8.24
CA ILE A 369 -11.48 -13.87 -9.31
C ILE A 369 -12.13 -14.18 -10.66
N LYS A 370 -12.41 -15.46 -10.95
CA LYS A 370 -13.02 -15.88 -12.19
C LYS A 370 -14.45 -15.36 -12.38
N ARG A 371 -15.26 -15.31 -11.33
CA ARG A 371 -16.62 -14.71 -11.33
C ARG A 371 -16.61 -13.22 -11.61
N ARG A 372 -15.54 -12.50 -11.23
CA ARG A 372 -15.37 -11.07 -11.46
C ARG A 372 -14.65 -10.75 -12.78
N GLY A 373 -14.32 -11.74 -13.61
CA GLY A 373 -13.55 -11.56 -14.85
C GLY A 373 -12.09 -11.19 -14.63
N GLN A 374 -11.58 -11.38 -13.42
CA GLN A 374 -10.19 -11.09 -13.06
C GLN A 374 -9.33 -12.35 -13.30
N ASP A 375 -8.21 -12.17 -13.97
CA ASP A 375 -7.26 -13.26 -14.22
C ASP A 375 -6.29 -13.35 -13.04
N ILE A 376 -6.07 -14.56 -12.48
CA ILE A 376 -5.09 -14.81 -11.40
C ILE A 376 -3.70 -14.29 -11.78
N LYS A 377 -3.41 -14.21 -13.08
CA LYS A 377 -2.16 -13.66 -13.61
C LYS A 377 -1.90 -12.20 -13.20
N ASN A 378 -2.92 -11.46 -12.77
CA ASN A 378 -2.83 -10.04 -12.43
C ASN A 378 -2.88 -9.76 -10.92
N ALA A 379 -2.61 -10.77 -10.07
CA ALA A 379 -2.42 -10.56 -8.64
C ALA A 379 -1.17 -9.70 -8.39
N GLY A 380 -1.11 -9.04 -7.21
CA GLY A 380 -0.04 -8.10 -6.88
C GLY A 380 -0.35 -6.67 -7.31
N VAL A 381 0.70 -5.87 -7.49
CA VAL A 381 0.60 -4.45 -7.84
C VAL A 381 1.52 -4.13 -9.01
N TYR A 382 0.96 -3.60 -10.08
CA TYR A 382 1.71 -3.13 -11.23
C TYR A 382 2.01 -1.64 -11.08
N CYS A 383 3.26 -1.29 -10.78
CA CYS A 383 3.69 0.09 -10.65
C CYS A 383 4.35 0.56 -11.95
N VAL A 384 3.88 1.67 -12.50
CA VAL A 384 4.51 2.28 -13.68
C VAL A 384 5.96 2.62 -13.34
N ALA A 385 6.90 2.18 -14.17
CA ALA A 385 8.33 2.30 -13.99
C ALA A 385 8.93 3.22 -15.06
N LYS A 386 9.98 3.94 -14.71
CA LYS A 386 10.69 4.84 -15.62
C LYS A 386 11.72 4.06 -16.46
N THR A 387 12.48 3.19 -15.80
CA THR A 387 13.50 2.36 -16.42
C THR A 387 13.62 1.01 -15.70
N GLU A 388 14.27 0.04 -16.34
CA GLU A 388 14.58 -1.27 -15.72
C GLU A 388 15.57 -1.16 -14.53
N ASN A 389 16.26 -0.04 -14.42
CA ASN A 389 17.29 0.20 -13.41
C ASN A 389 16.82 1.11 -12.26
N ASP A 390 15.53 1.45 -12.19
CA ASP A 390 14.98 2.34 -11.16
C ASP A 390 15.30 1.84 -9.76
N TRP A 391 15.15 0.53 -9.52
CA TRP A 391 15.46 -0.07 -8.23
C TRP A 391 16.96 0.05 -7.87
N THR A 392 17.87 -0.28 -8.80
CA THR A 392 19.33 -0.18 -8.57
C THR A 392 19.74 1.26 -8.31
N ARG A 393 19.16 2.22 -9.05
CA ARG A 393 19.40 3.65 -8.85
C ARG A 393 18.90 4.09 -7.47
N GLY A 394 17.67 3.66 -7.09
CA GLY A 394 17.10 3.94 -5.78
C GLY A 394 17.98 3.44 -4.63
N ILE A 395 18.56 2.23 -4.74
CA ILE A 395 19.50 1.70 -3.74
C ILE A 395 20.70 2.64 -3.56
N ASN A 396 21.32 3.08 -4.65
CA ASN A 396 22.49 3.97 -4.58
C ASN A 396 22.13 5.36 -4.05
N GLU A 397 21.03 5.95 -4.50
CA GLU A 397 20.64 7.31 -4.14
C GLU A 397 20.09 7.42 -2.71
N LEU A 398 19.31 6.42 -2.26
CA LEU A 398 18.62 6.47 -0.97
C LEU A 398 19.45 5.88 0.17
N LEU A 399 20.26 4.83 -0.09
CA LEU A 399 21.05 4.18 0.95
C LEU A 399 22.51 4.67 0.97
N GLY A 400 22.95 5.41 -0.05
CA GLY A 400 24.28 5.99 -0.10
C GLY A 400 25.40 4.95 -0.06
N PHE A 401 25.22 3.78 -0.70
CA PHE A 401 26.25 2.74 -0.76
C PHE A 401 27.56 3.32 -1.32
N ASN A 402 28.66 3.07 -0.60
CA ASN A 402 30.01 3.53 -0.97
C ASN A 402 30.15 5.04 -1.19
N SER A 403 29.19 5.85 -0.69
CA SER A 403 29.37 7.30 -0.70
C SER A 403 30.52 7.66 0.23
N SER A 404 31.61 8.21 -0.33
CA SER A 404 32.72 8.76 0.46
C SER A 404 32.28 10.04 1.15
N PHE A 405 32.86 10.39 2.30
CA PHE A 405 32.60 11.65 3.02
C PHE A 405 32.76 12.91 2.12
N ARG A 406 33.56 12.82 1.07
CA ARG A 406 33.73 13.91 0.07
C ARG A 406 32.45 14.14 -0.75
N PHE A 407 31.70 13.11 -1.08
CA PHE A 407 30.42 13.24 -1.79
C PHE A 407 29.30 13.82 -0.91
N MET A 408 29.31 13.52 0.39
CA MET A 408 28.34 14.12 1.32
C MET A 408 28.57 15.63 1.44
N SER A 409 29.82 16.09 1.52
CA SER A 409 30.12 17.53 1.60
C SER A 409 29.77 18.32 0.32
N GLN A 410 29.78 17.69 -0.84
CA GLN A 410 29.32 18.33 -2.09
C GLN A 410 27.76 18.39 -2.12
N ARG A 411 27.09 17.36 -1.66
CA ARG A 411 25.62 17.31 -1.61
C ARG A 411 25.06 18.31 -0.59
N GLU A 412 25.74 18.49 0.55
CA GLU A 412 25.39 19.51 1.53
C GLU A 412 25.57 20.93 0.96
N LYS A 413 26.61 21.18 0.17
CA LYS A 413 26.82 22.45 -0.54
C LYS A 413 25.80 22.70 -1.65
N GLU A 414 25.38 21.67 -2.37
CA GLU A 414 24.30 21.78 -3.36
C GLU A 414 22.93 22.07 -2.69
N ILE A 415 22.68 21.50 -1.51
CA ILE A 415 21.46 21.76 -0.73
C ILE A 415 21.49 23.17 -0.11
N GLU A 416 22.65 23.65 0.31
CA GLU A 416 22.85 25.02 0.83
C GLU A 416 22.70 26.08 -0.27
N ASN A 417 23.12 25.78 -1.50
CA ASN A 417 22.95 26.67 -2.66
C ASN A 417 21.52 26.66 -3.24
N LEU A 418 20.64 25.77 -2.75
CA LEU A 418 19.23 25.68 -3.14
C LEU A 418 18.28 26.29 -2.09
N LYS A 419 18.81 26.80 -0.98
CA LYS A 419 18.08 27.61 0.01
C LYS A 419 18.25 29.11 -0.27
#